data_73f13b67779241e715e4e3529c359a5e
#
_entry.id   73f13b67779241e715e4e3529c359a5e
#
_cell.length_a   1.000
_cell.length_b   1.000
_cell.length_c   1.000
_cell.angle_alpha   90.00
_cell.angle_beta   90.00
_cell.angle_gamma   90.00
#
_symmetry.space_group_name_H-M   'P 1'
#
loop_
_entity.id
_entity.type
_entity.pdbx_description
1 polymer ?
#
loop_
_entity_poly.entity_id
_entity_poly.type
_entity_poly.pdbx_seq_one_letter_code
_entity_poly.pdbx_strand_id
1 'polypeptide(L)'
;LVEANINTIRTYSAITNVAELNAFHAAGIKIIMSLNENSYTWYVNQFKDHPAILMWEFGNEFNYHPEWFGNNIQNWYDKLEQCAATVKSLDPNHPVSTAHGEVPSQQALNSCPNVDIWGMNVYRWTDSASAIDDLAALTDKAIYISEAGADSFDSNSGLENQQLQSAATQIILNSILEKSDLSIGVTLFEFCDEWWKAGDPNQQDAGGFPNSIPYDSFANEEYWGIVTRDRVPKQAFYTVKDIYEQASLGFSSDFNEDQAITIYPNPVVDILHINTSYQLGVIYITNIFGQTVYKNKRNITQIDVSNFAAGLYILKIIDKNGSQIKQKFIIK
;
A
#
# COMPACT_ATOMS: atom_id res chain seq x y z
N LEU A 1 13.51 0.44 -6.79
CA LEU A 1 12.28 0.95 -6.16
C LEU A 1 11.68 2.10 -6.99
N VAL A 2 12.40 3.20 -7.19
CA VAL A 2 11.90 4.37 -7.96
C VAL A 2 11.46 3.99 -9.37
N GLU A 3 12.21 3.13 -10.07
CA GLU A 3 11.85 2.68 -11.41
C GLU A 3 10.51 1.91 -11.45
N ALA A 4 10.14 1.25 -10.34
CA ALA A 4 8.86 0.55 -10.21
C ALA A 4 7.74 1.45 -9.65
N ASN A 5 7.94 2.77 -9.57
CA ASN A 5 7.00 3.75 -9.00
C ASN A 5 6.62 3.47 -7.53
N ILE A 6 7.50 2.75 -6.80
CA ILE A 6 7.32 2.47 -5.38
C ILE A 6 7.64 3.74 -4.59
N ASN A 7 6.69 4.21 -3.80
CA ASN A 7 6.80 5.43 -2.99
C ASN A 7 6.99 5.15 -1.49
N THR A 8 6.77 3.93 -1.05
CA THR A 8 6.84 3.53 0.35
C THR A 8 7.40 2.13 0.48
N ILE A 9 8.24 1.91 1.48
CA ILE A 9 8.69 0.58 1.90
C ILE A 9 8.30 0.31 3.34
N ARG A 10 8.10 -0.95 3.65
CA ARG A 10 7.98 -1.48 5.00
C ARG A 10 9.23 -2.27 5.35
N THR A 11 9.74 -2.12 6.57
CA THR A 11 10.92 -2.84 7.05
C THR A 11 10.54 -3.81 8.17
N TYR A 12 11.34 -4.87 8.34
CA TYR A 12 11.18 -5.81 9.46
C TYR A 12 12.09 -5.48 10.64
N SER A 13 12.97 -4.51 10.48
CA SER A 13 13.84 -3.97 11.52
C SER A 13 14.10 -2.49 11.28
N ALA A 14 14.43 -1.77 12.34
CA ALA A 14 14.69 -0.35 12.25
C ALA A 14 15.99 -0.05 11.50
N ILE A 15 15.92 0.87 10.54
CA ILE A 15 17.09 1.43 9.86
C ILE A 15 17.74 2.46 10.79
N THR A 16 19.01 2.24 11.13
CA THR A 16 19.77 3.14 12.01
C THR A 16 20.77 4.02 11.25
N ASN A 17 21.07 3.67 10.00
CA ASN A 17 22.00 4.40 9.17
C ASN A 17 21.32 5.65 8.56
N VAL A 18 21.69 6.83 9.06
CA VAL A 18 21.15 8.11 8.56
C VAL A 18 21.41 8.32 7.07
N ALA A 19 22.53 7.80 6.53
CA ALA A 19 22.81 7.93 5.10
C ALA A 19 21.82 7.14 4.25
N GLU A 20 21.35 5.98 4.72
CA GLU A 20 20.30 5.20 4.05
C GLU A 20 18.95 5.93 4.12
N LEU A 21 18.58 6.46 5.29
CA LEU A 21 17.37 7.26 5.44
C LEU A 21 17.37 8.47 4.51
N ASN A 22 18.51 9.19 4.43
CA ASN A 22 18.68 10.31 3.51
C ASN A 22 18.55 9.89 2.04
N ALA A 23 19.07 8.71 1.67
CA ALA A 23 18.96 8.19 0.31
C ALA A 23 17.50 7.87 -0.06
N PHE A 24 16.74 7.24 0.85
CA PHE A 24 15.30 7.01 0.64
C PHE A 24 14.54 8.34 0.51
N HIS A 25 14.80 9.30 1.38
CA HIS A 25 14.18 10.62 1.29
C HIS A 25 14.47 11.31 -0.03
N ALA A 26 15.75 11.33 -0.46
CA ALA A 26 16.17 11.93 -1.73
C ALA A 26 15.52 11.24 -2.94
N ALA A 27 15.23 9.95 -2.83
CA ALA A 27 14.51 9.16 -3.84
C ALA A 27 12.98 9.34 -3.80
N GLY A 28 12.44 10.13 -2.85
CA GLY A 28 11.01 10.32 -2.67
C GLY A 28 10.30 9.12 -2.00
N ILE A 29 11.07 8.21 -1.39
CA ILE A 29 10.54 6.99 -0.75
C ILE A 29 10.34 7.24 0.74
N LYS A 30 9.17 6.86 1.24
CA LYS A 30 8.81 6.86 2.66
C LYS A 30 9.01 5.49 3.28
N ILE A 31 9.17 5.46 4.60
CA ILE A 31 9.47 4.24 5.35
C ILE A 31 8.43 4.03 6.44
N ILE A 32 7.79 2.86 6.40
CA ILE A 32 7.08 2.27 7.53
C ILE A 32 8.15 1.59 8.38
N MET A 33 8.51 2.23 9.49
CA MET A 33 9.65 1.82 10.29
C MET A 33 9.22 0.82 11.35
N SER A 34 9.61 -0.44 11.18
CA SER A 34 9.37 -1.47 12.20
C SER A 34 10.26 -1.27 13.42
N LEU A 35 9.65 -1.31 14.60
CA LEU A 35 10.30 -1.10 15.88
C LEU A 35 10.17 -2.33 16.78
N ASN A 36 11.22 -2.61 17.54
CA ASN A 36 11.15 -3.63 18.59
C ASN A 36 10.44 -3.07 19.82
N GLU A 37 9.44 -3.78 20.32
CA GLU A 37 8.55 -3.38 21.44
C GLU A 37 9.26 -3.21 22.79
N ASN A 38 10.53 -3.61 22.88
CA ASN A 38 11.32 -3.48 24.11
C ASN A 38 12.40 -2.40 24.04
N SER A 39 12.70 -1.82 22.84
CA SER A 39 13.83 -0.90 22.65
C SER A 39 13.54 0.29 21.71
N TYR A 40 12.28 0.64 21.47
CA TYR A 40 11.85 1.61 20.46
C TYR A 40 12.07 3.08 20.82
N THR A 41 12.06 3.44 22.10
CA THR A 41 12.06 4.85 22.53
C THR A 41 13.28 5.63 22.04
N TRP A 42 14.44 4.98 21.97
CA TRP A 42 15.63 5.56 21.40
C TRP A 42 15.45 5.92 19.91
N TYR A 43 14.90 4.98 19.13
CA TYR A 43 14.68 5.17 17.68
C TYR A 43 13.72 6.33 17.42
N VAL A 44 12.61 6.37 18.13
CA VAL A 44 11.62 7.42 17.98
C VAL A 44 12.25 8.77 18.28
N ASN A 45 12.95 8.92 19.42
CA ASN A 45 13.62 10.17 19.77
C ASN A 45 14.70 10.58 18.76
N GLN A 46 15.41 9.62 18.18
CA GLN A 46 16.50 9.88 17.24
C GLN A 46 16.00 10.27 15.86
N PHE A 47 14.88 9.67 15.39
CA PHE A 47 14.49 9.73 13.98
C PHE A 47 13.13 10.36 13.72
N LYS A 48 12.36 10.77 14.72
CA LYS A 48 11.01 11.34 14.56
C LYS A 48 10.95 12.60 13.69
N ASP A 49 12.05 13.33 13.57
CA ASP A 49 12.12 14.52 12.72
C ASP A 49 12.70 14.20 11.31
N HIS A 50 13.00 12.92 11.04
CA HIS A 50 13.57 12.56 9.74
C HIS A 50 12.49 12.43 8.67
N PRO A 51 12.60 13.16 7.54
CA PRO A 51 11.52 13.27 6.56
C PRO A 51 11.22 11.99 5.77
N ALA A 52 12.05 10.96 5.85
CA ALA A 52 11.77 9.64 5.25
C ALA A 52 10.77 8.84 6.07
N ILE A 53 10.63 9.08 7.38
CA ILE A 53 9.71 8.33 8.23
C ILE A 53 8.27 8.66 7.81
N LEU A 54 7.45 7.63 7.64
CA LEU A 54 6.03 7.73 7.36
C LEU A 54 5.22 7.44 8.63
N MET A 55 5.53 6.32 9.26
CA MET A 55 4.88 5.87 10.49
C MET A 55 5.75 4.86 11.24
N TRP A 56 5.41 4.62 12.50
CA TRP A 56 6.04 3.64 13.38
C TRP A 56 5.19 2.38 13.43
N GLU A 57 5.81 1.22 13.32
CA GLU A 57 5.10 -0.06 13.33
C GLU A 57 5.65 -1.01 14.37
N PHE A 58 4.77 -1.75 15.05
CA PHE A 58 5.11 -2.77 16.03
C PHE A 58 4.51 -4.11 15.68
N GLY A 59 5.34 -5.15 15.79
CA GLY A 59 4.95 -6.52 15.57
C GLY A 59 4.78 -6.87 14.08
N ASN A 60 4.97 -8.12 13.77
CA ASN A 60 4.63 -8.74 12.50
C ASN A 60 3.98 -10.09 12.78
N GLU A 61 2.69 -10.21 12.54
CA GLU A 61 1.92 -11.44 12.77
C GLU A 61 2.00 -12.01 14.20
N PHE A 62 2.30 -11.18 15.20
CA PHE A 62 2.43 -11.60 16.59
C PHE A 62 1.14 -12.23 17.14
N ASN A 63 0.00 -11.96 16.51
CA ASN A 63 -1.28 -12.59 16.83
C ASN A 63 -1.29 -14.11 16.56
N TYR A 64 -0.42 -14.60 15.69
CA TYR A 64 -0.26 -16.05 15.45
C TYR A 64 0.67 -16.73 16.46
N HIS A 65 1.35 -15.96 17.31
CA HIS A 65 2.39 -16.42 18.23
C HIS A 65 2.07 -16.11 19.71
N PRO A 66 0.91 -16.58 20.23
CA PRO A 66 0.57 -16.36 21.64
C PRO A 66 1.61 -16.95 22.61
N GLU A 67 2.37 -17.97 22.18
CA GLU A 67 3.45 -18.59 22.96
C GLU A 67 4.58 -17.61 23.30
N TRP A 68 4.80 -16.59 22.50
CA TRP A 68 5.78 -15.52 22.80
C TRP A 68 5.31 -14.60 23.92
N PHE A 69 4.02 -14.65 24.23
CA PHE A 69 3.34 -13.79 25.22
C PHE A 69 2.68 -14.61 26.33
N GLY A 70 3.33 -15.72 26.72
CA GLY A 70 2.86 -16.59 27.80
C GLY A 70 1.56 -17.35 27.49
N ASN A 71 1.36 -17.71 26.22
CA ASN A 71 0.16 -18.35 25.68
C ASN A 71 -1.13 -17.51 25.88
N ASN A 72 -0.98 -16.18 25.97
CA ASN A 72 -2.11 -15.27 26.07
C ASN A 72 -1.90 -14.06 25.15
N ILE A 73 -2.61 -14.04 24.03
CA ILE A 73 -2.48 -12.99 23.02
C ILE A 73 -2.87 -11.60 23.56
N GLN A 74 -3.67 -11.51 24.62
CA GLN A 74 -3.99 -10.24 25.26
C GLN A 74 -2.73 -9.55 25.78
N ASN A 75 -1.72 -10.30 26.25
CA ASN A 75 -0.45 -9.72 26.69
C ASN A 75 0.30 -9.00 25.54
N TRP A 76 0.15 -9.49 24.32
CA TRP A 76 0.64 -8.76 23.13
C TRP A 76 -0.14 -7.46 22.90
N TYR A 77 -1.47 -7.52 22.93
CA TYR A 77 -2.28 -6.30 22.70
C TYR A 77 -2.05 -5.25 23.78
N ASP A 78 -1.91 -5.65 25.03
CA ASP A 78 -1.57 -4.74 26.14
C ASP A 78 -0.18 -4.09 25.94
N LYS A 79 0.79 -4.88 25.45
CA LYS A 79 2.14 -4.39 25.12
C LYS A 79 2.12 -3.43 23.93
N LEU A 80 1.38 -3.76 22.86
CA LEU A 80 1.20 -2.93 21.69
C LEU A 80 0.58 -1.59 22.05
N GLU A 81 -0.47 -1.61 22.86
CA GLU A 81 -1.13 -0.39 23.35
C GLU A 81 -0.17 0.49 24.16
N GLN A 82 0.62 -0.12 25.05
CA GLN A 82 1.64 0.59 25.80
C GLN A 82 2.68 1.25 24.87
N CYS A 83 3.14 0.53 23.86
CA CYS A 83 4.08 1.06 22.86
C CYS A 83 3.46 2.22 22.10
N ALA A 84 2.24 2.07 21.59
CA ALA A 84 1.54 3.09 20.85
C ALA A 84 1.32 4.37 21.67
N ALA A 85 0.82 4.25 22.89
CA ALA A 85 0.64 5.38 23.81
C ALA A 85 1.95 6.12 24.10
N THR A 86 3.05 5.37 24.29
CA THR A 86 4.37 5.94 24.53
C THR A 86 4.88 6.69 23.31
N VAL A 87 4.79 6.09 22.11
CA VAL A 87 5.22 6.73 20.87
C VAL A 87 4.46 8.03 20.65
N LYS A 88 3.14 8.03 20.80
CA LYS A 88 2.31 9.25 20.66
C LYS A 88 2.71 10.37 21.62
N SER A 89 3.23 10.04 22.78
CA SER A 89 3.76 11.04 23.72
C SER A 89 5.13 11.61 23.31
N LEU A 90 5.95 10.80 22.59
CA LEU A 90 7.29 11.18 22.12
C LEU A 90 7.26 11.85 20.75
N ASP A 91 6.34 11.43 19.90
CA ASP A 91 6.14 11.85 18.53
C ASP A 91 4.65 11.94 18.19
N PRO A 92 4.02 13.08 18.37
CA PRO A 92 2.62 13.27 18.03
C PRO A 92 2.36 13.45 16.51
N ASN A 93 3.42 13.49 15.69
CA ASN A 93 3.32 13.82 14.26
C ASN A 93 3.20 12.59 13.38
N HIS A 94 3.75 11.44 13.80
CA HIS A 94 3.70 10.22 13.01
C HIS A 94 2.71 9.22 13.64
N PRO A 95 1.87 8.58 12.80
CA PRO A 95 0.95 7.56 13.28
C PRO A 95 1.69 6.28 13.72
N VAL A 96 1.02 5.52 14.57
CA VAL A 96 1.47 4.19 15.01
C VAL A 96 0.63 3.12 14.34
N SER A 97 1.30 2.09 13.80
CA SER A 97 0.68 0.92 13.17
C SER A 97 1.12 -0.39 13.80
N THR A 98 0.47 -1.45 13.40
CA THR A 98 0.86 -2.85 13.60
C THR A 98 0.58 -3.64 12.34
N ALA A 99 1.38 -4.68 12.05
CA ALA A 99 1.09 -5.64 10.99
C ALA A 99 0.49 -6.91 11.61
N HIS A 100 -0.83 -7.01 11.52
CA HIS A 100 -1.59 -8.14 12.04
C HIS A 100 -1.73 -9.22 10.97
N GLY A 101 -1.55 -10.48 11.34
CA GLY A 101 -1.87 -11.60 10.45
C GLY A 101 -3.38 -11.69 10.27
N GLU A 102 -3.87 -11.49 9.04
CA GLU A 102 -5.28 -11.42 8.70
C GLU A 102 -6.04 -10.30 9.45
N VAL A 103 -7.37 -10.31 9.36
CA VAL A 103 -8.26 -9.29 9.94
C VAL A 103 -8.20 -9.35 11.48
N PRO A 104 -7.87 -8.24 12.16
CA PRO A 104 -7.89 -8.20 13.61
C PRO A 104 -9.30 -8.38 14.17
N SER A 105 -9.38 -9.09 15.30
CA SER A 105 -10.65 -9.25 16.00
C SER A 105 -11.10 -7.95 16.66
N GLN A 106 -12.41 -7.84 16.97
CA GLN A 106 -12.93 -6.71 17.75
C GLN A 106 -12.23 -6.57 19.11
N GLN A 107 -11.76 -7.68 19.71
CA GLN A 107 -10.97 -7.65 20.94
C GLN A 107 -9.63 -6.94 20.71
N ALA A 108 -8.91 -7.26 19.64
CA ALA A 108 -7.64 -6.60 19.30
C ALA A 108 -7.84 -5.09 19.12
N LEU A 109 -8.85 -4.70 18.33
CA LEU A 109 -9.20 -3.31 18.08
C LEU A 109 -9.53 -2.54 19.36
N ASN A 110 -10.33 -3.13 20.24
CA ASN A 110 -10.72 -2.52 21.51
C ASN A 110 -9.56 -2.43 22.51
N SER A 111 -8.61 -3.35 22.43
CA SER A 111 -7.44 -3.36 23.32
C SER A 111 -6.38 -2.33 22.94
N CYS A 112 -6.38 -1.84 21.70
CA CYS A 112 -5.34 -0.96 21.15
C CYS A 112 -5.90 0.38 20.64
N PRO A 113 -6.53 1.20 21.50
CA PRO A 113 -7.11 2.48 21.07
C PRO A 113 -6.07 3.49 20.54
N ASN A 114 -4.82 3.41 20.96
CA ASN A 114 -3.74 4.28 20.50
C ASN A 114 -3.06 3.84 19.20
N VAL A 115 -3.34 2.65 18.68
CA VAL A 115 -2.93 2.26 17.31
C VAL A 115 -3.80 3.06 16.33
N ASP A 116 -3.15 3.81 15.43
CA ASP A 116 -3.84 4.69 14.49
C ASP A 116 -4.20 3.98 13.18
N ILE A 117 -3.32 3.10 12.74
CA ILE A 117 -3.42 2.41 11.45
C ILE A 117 -3.26 0.91 11.66
N TRP A 118 -4.20 0.13 11.13
CA TRP A 118 -4.10 -1.32 11.15
C TRP A 118 -3.59 -1.85 9.82
N GLY A 119 -2.39 -2.41 9.84
CA GLY A 119 -1.83 -3.21 8.75
C GLY A 119 -2.32 -4.65 8.83
N MET A 120 -2.57 -5.25 7.70
CA MET A 120 -2.93 -6.68 7.59
C MET A 120 -2.00 -7.38 6.61
N ASN A 121 -1.44 -8.51 7.02
CA ASN A 121 -0.78 -9.45 6.12
C ASN A 121 -1.86 -10.37 5.53
N VAL A 122 -2.15 -10.21 4.23
CA VAL A 122 -3.30 -10.86 3.60
C VAL A 122 -2.87 -11.70 2.40
N TYR A 123 -3.02 -12.99 2.53
CA TYR A 123 -2.71 -13.97 1.51
C TYR A 123 -3.97 -14.73 1.08
N ARG A 124 -4.99 -14.00 0.62
CA ARG A 124 -6.29 -14.54 0.16
C ARG A 124 -6.35 -14.72 -1.35
N TRP A 125 -5.22 -14.75 -2.03
CA TRP A 125 -5.11 -14.93 -3.47
C TRP A 125 -5.91 -13.88 -4.26
N THR A 126 -6.97 -14.30 -4.94
CA THR A 126 -7.79 -13.43 -5.80
C THR A 126 -8.74 -12.51 -5.02
N ASP A 127 -8.79 -12.60 -3.69
CA ASP A 127 -9.77 -11.89 -2.86
C ASP A 127 -9.13 -11.13 -1.69
N SER A 128 -7.96 -10.53 -1.91
CA SER A 128 -7.30 -9.71 -0.88
C SER A 128 -8.14 -8.50 -0.45
N ALA A 129 -8.99 -7.99 -1.34
CA ALA A 129 -9.88 -6.87 -1.07
C ALA A 129 -10.93 -7.18 0.00
N SER A 130 -11.38 -8.43 0.14
CA SER A 130 -12.39 -8.80 1.15
C SER A 130 -11.90 -8.55 2.58
N ALA A 131 -10.59 -8.67 2.85
CA ALA A 131 -10.03 -8.35 4.16
C ALA A 131 -10.16 -6.87 4.52
N ILE A 132 -10.10 -5.98 3.53
CA ILE A 132 -10.31 -4.54 3.72
C ILE A 132 -11.77 -4.28 4.09
N ASP A 133 -12.73 -4.88 3.37
CA ASP A 133 -14.15 -4.77 3.68
C ASP A 133 -14.48 -5.32 5.07
N ASP A 134 -13.92 -6.50 5.41
CA ASP A 134 -14.11 -7.13 6.71
C ASP A 134 -13.62 -6.23 7.86
N LEU A 135 -12.44 -5.60 7.71
CA LEU A 135 -11.90 -4.70 8.73
C LEU A 135 -12.65 -3.37 8.78
N ALA A 136 -13.00 -2.79 7.64
CA ALA A 136 -13.76 -1.54 7.58
C ALA A 136 -15.17 -1.66 8.22
N ALA A 137 -15.72 -2.87 8.26
CA ALA A 137 -16.96 -3.13 8.98
C ALA A 137 -16.81 -3.14 10.52
N LEU A 138 -15.58 -3.24 11.03
CA LEU A 138 -15.28 -3.33 12.47
C LEU A 138 -14.71 -2.03 13.06
N THR A 139 -14.13 -1.13 12.24
CA THR A 139 -13.45 0.07 12.72
C THR A 139 -13.43 1.18 11.69
N ASP A 140 -13.43 2.43 12.16
CA ASP A 140 -13.21 3.64 11.35
C ASP A 140 -11.71 4.04 11.26
N LYS A 141 -10.82 3.25 11.83
CA LYS A 141 -9.37 3.52 11.77
C LYS A 141 -8.84 3.30 10.35
N ALA A 142 -7.75 3.98 10.02
CA ALA A 142 -7.09 3.78 8.74
C ALA A 142 -6.57 2.34 8.59
N ILE A 143 -6.67 1.82 7.38
CA ILE A 143 -6.32 0.43 7.02
C ILE A 143 -5.26 0.46 5.92
N TYR A 144 -4.31 -0.46 5.97
CA TYR A 144 -3.46 -0.76 4.82
C TYR A 144 -3.16 -2.27 4.75
N ILE A 145 -2.76 -2.75 3.59
CA ILE A 145 -2.26 -4.11 3.45
C ILE A 145 -0.75 -4.09 3.67
N SER A 146 -0.31 -4.63 4.79
CA SER A 146 1.11 -4.65 5.18
C SER A 146 1.90 -5.74 4.48
N GLU A 147 1.24 -6.81 4.05
CA GLU A 147 1.79 -7.81 3.15
C GLU A 147 0.69 -8.40 2.26
N ALA A 148 1.02 -8.54 0.98
CA ALA A 148 0.31 -9.36 0.02
C ALA A 148 1.28 -9.68 -1.12
N GLY A 149 1.16 -10.83 -1.74
CA GLY A 149 2.06 -11.21 -2.81
C GLY A 149 1.84 -12.63 -3.32
N ALA A 150 2.72 -13.05 -4.21
CA ALA A 150 2.82 -14.41 -4.71
C ALA A 150 4.27 -14.73 -5.04
N ASP A 151 4.70 -15.96 -4.78
CA ASP A 151 6.01 -16.42 -5.23
C ASP A 151 6.01 -16.80 -6.71
N SER A 152 7.18 -17.01 -7.29
CA SER A 152 7.37 -17.36 -8.69
C SER A 152 7.68 -18.83 -8.93
N PHE A 153 7.81 -19.66 -7.90
CA PHE A 153 8.12 -21.07 -8.09
C PHE A 153 6.84 -21.91 -8.18
N ASP A 154 6.70 -22.65 -9.26
CA ASP A 154 5.58 -23.57 -9.43
C ASP A 154 5.97 -24.98 -8.98
N SER A 155 5.55 -25.36 -7.78
CA SER A 155 5.85 -26.68 -7.19
C SER A 155 5.26 -27.84 -7.98
N ASN A 156 4.23 -27.60 -8.81
CA ASN A 156 3.67 -28.64 -9.67
C ASN A 156 4.60 -29.00 -10.84
N SER A 157 5.27 -28.00 -11.40
CA SER A 157 6.24 -28.20 -12.49
C SER A 157 7.68 -28.36 -11.97
N GLY A 158 7.98 -27.94 -10.75
CA GLY A 158 9.31 -27.89 -10.18
C GLY A 158 10.22 -26.83 -10.81
N LEU A 159 9.64 -25.75 -11.37
CA LEU A 159 10.36 -24.69 -12.08
C LEU A 159 9.84 -23.30 -11.67
N GLU A 160 10.72 -22.31 -11.76
CA GLU A 160 10.29 -20.91 -11.65
C GLU A 160 9.38 -20.53 -12.83
N ASN A 161 8.26 -19.87 -12.52
CA ASN A 161 7.29 -19.36 -13.49
C ASN A 161 6.93 -17.90 -13.20
N GLN A 162 7.77 -16.99 -13.66
CA GLN A 162 7.58 -15.55 -13.47
C GLN A 162 6.28 -15.01 -14.09
N GLN A 163 5.72 -15.69 -15.09
CA GLN A 163 4.45 -15.29 -15.70
C GLN A 163 3.28 -15.51 -14.75
N LEU A 164 3.27 -16.61 -14.01
CA LEU A 164 2.25 -16.88 -12.99
C LEU A 164 2.36 -15.89 -11.82
N GLN A 165 3.57 -15.61 -11.34
CA GLN A 165 3.79 -14.58 -10.32
C GLN A 165 3.27 -13.20 -10.79
N SER A 166 3.59 -12.81 -12.01
CA SER A 166 3.16 -11.54 -12.61
C SER A 166 1.63 -11.45 -12.68
N ALA A 167 0.95 -12.49 -13.17
CA ALA A 167 -0.50 -12.56 -13.26
C ALA A 167 -1.17 -12.49 -11.87
N ALA A 168 -0.62 -13.23 -10.91
CA ALA A 168 -1.10 -13.21 -9.52
C ALA A 168 -0.93 -11.83 -8.88
N THR A 169 0.26 -11.23 -9.02
CA THR A 169 0.55 -9.88 -8.53
C THR A 169 -0.41 -8.84 -9.11
N GLN A 170 -0.73 -8.95 -10.40
CA GLN A 170 -1.72 -8.06 -11.04
C GLN A 170 -3.10 -8.19 -10.40
N ILE A 171 -3.59 -9.40 -10.19
CA ILE A 171 -4.91 -9.66 -9.58
C ILE A 171 -4.94 -9.10 -8.15
N ILE A 172 -3.92 -9.41 -7.34
CA ILE A 172 -3.80 -8.98 -5.94
C ILE A 172 -3.81 -7.45 -5.86
N LEU A 173 -2.92 -6.78 -6.60
CA LEU A 173 -2.80 -5.33 -6.53
C LEU A 173 -4.06 -4.63 -7.03
N ASN A 174 -4.65 -5.07 -8.13
CA ASN A 174 -5.88 -4.48 -8.65
C ASN A 174 -7.02 -4.61 -7.64
N SER A 175 -7.22 -5.77 -7.01
CA SER A 175 -8.25 -5.96 -6.00
C SER A 175 -8.09 -5.01 -4.80
N ILE A 176 -6.86 -4.78 -4.34
CA ILE A 176 -6.57 -3.86 -3.23
C ILE A 176 -6.79 -2.40 -3.65
N LEU A 177 -6.35 -2.02 -4.85
CA LEU A 177 -6.47 -0.65 -5.36
C LEU A 177 -7.93 -0.24 -5.64
N GLU A 178 -8.80 -1.20 -5.96
CA GLU A 178 -10.26 -0.98 -6.05
C GLU A 178 -10.87 -0.51 -4.72
N LYS A 179 -10.21 -0.78 -3.60
CA LYS A 179 -10.60 -0.34 -2.25
C LYS A 179 -9.85 0.91 -1.77
N SER A 180 -9.37 1.75 -2.67
CA SER A 180 -8.59 2.96 -2.34
C SER A 180 -9.40 4.04 -1.58
N ASP A 181 -10.69 3.87 -1.42
CA ASP A 181 -11.55 4.68 -0.55
C ASP A 181 -11.55 4.20 0.92
N LEU A 182 -11.18 2.96 1.18
CA LEU A 182 -11.10 2.34 2.49
C LEU A 182 -9.66 2.07 2.96
N SER A 183 -8.75 1.77 2.02
CA SER A 183 -7.36 1.44 2.31
C SER A 183 -6.41 2.54 1.84
N ILE A 184 -5.41 2.86 2.67
CA ILE A 184 -4.40 3.88 2.36
C ILE A 184 -3.24 3.34 1.50
N GLY A 185 -3.15 2.04 1.27
CA GLY A 185 -2.14 1.45 0.40
C GLY A 185 -1.80 -0.01 0.68
N VAL A 186 -0.75 -0.46 0.01
CA VAL A 186 -0.20 -1.80 0.12
C VAL A 186 1.32 -1.78 0.08
N THR A 187 1.95 -2.62 0.90
CA THR A 187 3.35 -3.00 0.75
C THR A 187 3.41 -4.45 0.27
N LEU A 188 3.94 -4.62 -0.95
CA LEU A 188 3.99 -5.93 -1.58
C LEU A 188 5.09 -6.80 -0.97
N PHE A 189 4.79 -8.03 -0.67
CA PHE A 189 5.75 -9.04 -0.24
C PHE A 189 6.17 -9.90 -1.45
N GLU A 190 7.43 -9.75 -1.92
CA GLU A 190 8.47 -8.87 -1.38
C GLU A 190 9.30 -8.22 -2.52
N PHE A 191 10.25 -7.34 -2.17
CA PHE A 191 11.02 -6.64 -3.19
C PHE A 191 12.02 -7.56 -3.90
N CYS A 192 12.81 -8.34 -3.16
CA CYS A 192 13.82 -9.21 -3.77
C CYS A 192 13.82 -10.60 -3.17
N ASP A 193 14.21 -11.58 -3.97
CA ASP A 193 14.41 -12.94 -3.50
C ASP A 193 15.43 -13.01 -2.38
N GLU A 194 15.11 -13.73 -1.30
CA GLU A 194 15.91 -13.84 -0.08
C GLU A 194 16.33 -15.27 0.19
N TRP A 195 17.47 -15.69 -0.32
CA TRP A 195 17.99 -17.05 -0.28
C TRP A 195 18.38 -17.57 1.11
N TRP A 196 18.14 -16.80 2.14
CA TRP A 196 18.37 -17.23 3.53
C TRP A 196 17.14 -17.86 4.19
N LYS A 197 15.98 -17.82 3.54
CA LYS A 197 14.70 -18.26 4.11
C LYS A 197 14.51 -19.77 4.09
N ALA A 198 15.22 -20.48 3.22
CA ALA A 198 15.19 -21.94 3.14
C ALA A 198 16.58 -22.50 2.82
N GLY A 199 16.85 -23.75 3.20
CA GLY A 199 18.01 -24.50 2.78
C GLY A 199 19.39 -23.83 2.94
N ASP A 200 20.16 -23.79 1.85
CA ASP A 200 21.53 -23.19 1.83
C ASP A 200 21.48 -21.72 1.37
N PRO A 201 21.88 -20.75 2.20
CA PRO A 201 21.81 -19.33 1.83
C PRO A 201 22.70 -18.91 0.65
N ASN A 202 23.49 -19.82 0.07
CA ASN A 202 24.32 -19.56 -1.10
C ASN A 202 23.68 -20.02 -2.42
N GLN A 203 22.55 -20.70 -2.38
CA GLN A 203 21.78 -21.13 -3.54
C GLN A 203 20.29 -20.86 -3.31
N GLN A 204 19.53 -20.78 -4.39
CA GLN A 204 18.08 -20.60 -4.29
C GLN A 204 17.41 -21.98 -4.15
N ASP A 205 16.75 -22.21 -3.04
CA ASP A 205 16.09 -23.46 -2.71
C ASP A 205 14.57 -23.36 -2.85
N ALA A 206 13.94 -24.42 -3.36
CA ALA A 206 12.49 -24.50 -3.49
C ALA A 206 11.78 -24.85 -2.15
N GLY A 207 12.45 -24.63 -1.02
CA GLY A 207 11.91 -24.88 0.32
C GLY A 207 10.82 -23.89 0.70
N GLY A 208 9.98 -24.30 1.64
CA GLY A 208 8.85 -23.52 2.12
C GLY A 208 7.84 -24.41 2.84
N PHE A 209 6.55 -24.06 2.74
CA PHE A 209 5.50 -24.79 3.44
C PHE A 209 4.20 -24.85 2.64
N PRO A 210 3.35 -25.90 2.87
CA PRO A 210 2.03 -25.97 2.27
C PRO A 210 1.17 -24.78 2.68
N ASN A 211 0.57 -24.10 1.69
CA ASN A 211 -0.33 -22.97 1.89
C ASN A 211 -1.42 -23.05 0.81
N SER A 212 -2.64 -22.59 1.10
CA SER A 212 -3.69 -22.46 0.09
C SER A 212 -3.37 -21.42 -0.99
N ILE A 213 -2.35 -20.63 -0.77
CA ILE A 213 -1.80 -19.58 -1.62
C ILE A 213 -0.29 -19.77 -1.64
N PRO A 214 0.35 -19.58 -2.74
CA PRO A 214 -0.08 -19.19 -4.07
C PRO A 214 -0.75 -20.32 -4.88
N TYR A 215 -0.91 -20.11 -6.18
CA TYR A 215 -1.64 -20.90 -7.18
C TYR A 215 -1.36 -22.43 -7.21
N ASP A 216 -0.27 -22.89 -6.61
CA ASP A 216 0.13 -24.33 -6.53
C ASP A 216 -0.06 -24.94 -5.14
N SER A 217 -0.60 -24.18 -4.19
CA SER A 217 -0.81 -24.55 -2.79
C SER A 217 0.47 -24.81 -1.99
N PHE A 218 1.57 -24.13 -2.38
CA PHE A 218 2.83 -24.19 -1.67
C PHE A 218 3.54 -22.81 -1.70
N ALA A 219 3.92 -22.29 -0.55
CA ALA A 219 4.68 -21.06 -0.44
C ALA A 219 6.19 -21.38 -0.51
N ASN A 220 6.83 -20.98 -1.61
CA ASN A 220 8.26 -21.19 -1.82
C ASN A 220 9.03 -19.95 -1.37
N GLU A 221 9.58 -20.01 -0.15
CA GLU A 221 10.04 -18.84 0.63
C GLU A 221 11.11 -17.97 -0.06
N GLU A 222 11.89 -18.51 -0.99
CA GLU A 222 12.99 -17.79 -1.64
C GLU A 222 12.62 -17.19 -2.99
N TYR A 223 11.35 -17.27 -3.42
CA TYR A 223 10.90 -16.88 -4.76
C TYR A 223 9.88 -15.73 -4.78
N TRP A 224 9.67 -15.06 -3.67
CA TRP A 224 8.66 -13.99 -3.55
C TRP A 224 9.08 -12.65 -4.15
N GLY A 225 10.37 -12.43 -4.36
CA GLY A 225 10.89 -11.17 -4.89
C GLY A 225 10.29 -10.80 -6.24
N ILE A 226 9.96 -9.51 -6.44
CA ILE A 226 9.68 -8.96 -7.77
C ILE A 226 10.96 -8.70 -8.56
N VAL A 227 12.11 -8.74 -7.90
CA VAL A 227 13.44 -8.83 -8.50
C VAL A 227 14.19 -10.01 -7.89
N THR A 228 15.19 -10.52 -8.60
CA THR A 228 16.08 -11.57 -8.06
C THR A 228 16.93 -11.02 -6.91
N ARG A 229 17.65 -11.92 -6.19
CA ARG A 229 18.67 -11.54 -5.21
C ARG A 229 19.67 -10.51 -5.75
N ASP A 230 20.05 -10.63 -7.02
CA ASP A 230 21.01 -9.72 -7.67
C ASP A 230 20.35 -8.46 -8.25
N ARG A 231 19.10 -8.21 -7.91
CA ARG A 231 18.30 -7.04 -8.35
C ARG A 231 17.97 -7.03 -9.84
N VAL A 232 17.95 -8.20 -10.48
CA VAL A 232 17.46 -8.34 -11.86
C VAL A 232 15.92 -8.35 -11.82
N PRO A 233 15.23 -7.45 -12.56
CA PRO A 233 13.78 -7.42 -12.60
C PRO A 233 13.18 -8.72 -13.13
N LYS A 234 12.17 -9.26 -12.42
CA LYS A 234 11.31 -10.34 -12.88
C LYS A 234 10.11 -9.76 -13.65
N GLN A 235 9.25 -10.60 -14.23
CA GLN A 235 8.04 -10.12 -14.92
C GLN A 235 7.11 -9.33 -13.98
N ALA A 236 6.98 -9.77 -12.73
CA ALA A 236 6.18 -9.08 -11.71
C ALA A 236 6.66 -7.64 -11.44
N PHE A 237 7.96 -7.33 -11.60
CA PHE A 237 8.47 -5.97 -11.47
C PHE A 237 7.83 -5.00 -12.46
N TYR A 238 7.70 -5.40 -13.71
CA TYR A 238 7.09 -4.58 -14.75
C TYR A 238 5.58 -4.44 -14.54
N THR A 239 4.93 -5.51 -14.08
CA THR A 239 3.52 -5.46 -13.68
C THR A 239 3.27 -4.48 -12.55
N VAL A 240 4.08 -4.50 -11.50
CA VAL A 240 4.02 -3.53 -10.38
C VAL A 240 4.24 -2.11 -10.90
N LYS A 241 5.27 -1.91 -11.72
CA LYS A 241 5.58 -0.61 -12.33
C LYS A 241 4.39 -0.02 -13.08
N ASP A 242 3.78 -0.80 -13.96
CA ASP A 242 2.65 -0.36 -14.78
C ASP A 242 1.41 -0.04 -13.93
N ILE A 243 1.10 -0.89 -12.94
CA ILE A 243 -0.02 -0.68 -12.03
C ILE A 243 0.19 0.57 -11.17
N TYR A 244 1.37 0.76 -10.59
CA TYR A 244 1.66 1.92 -9.76
C TYR A 244 1.77 3.22 -10.56
N GLU A 245 2.22 3.15 -11.82
CA GLU A 245 2.16 4.29 -12.73
C GLU A 245 0.72 4.72 -12.97
N GLN A 246 -0.16 3.78 -13.31
CA GLN A 246 -1.58 4.03 -13.51
C GLN A 246 -2.26 4.56 -12.24
N ALA A 247 -2.01 3.94 -11.09
CA ALA A 247 -2.53 4.40 -9.81
C ALA A 247 -2.06 5.83 -9.47
N SER A 248 -0.80 6.17 -9.76
CA SER A 248 -0.26 7.52 -9.54
C SER A 248 -0.88 8.57 -10.46
N LEU A 249 -1.31 8.16 -11.66
CA LEU A 249 -2.04 9.01 -12.61
C LEU A 249 -3.53 9.15 -12.26
N GLY A 250 -4.02 8.40 -11.27
CA GLY A 250 -5.40 8.43 -10.83
C GLY A 250 -6.36 7.67 -11.73
N PHE A 251 -5.86 6.72 -12.52
CA PHE A 251 -6.69 5.77 -13.22
C PHE A 251 -7.19 4.70 -12.24
N SER A 252 -8.47 4.72 -11.90
CA SER A 252 -9.13 3.54 -11.37
C SER A 252 -9.48 2.62 -12.53
N SER A 253 -9.21 1.31 -12.38
CA SER A 253 -9.46 0.27 -13.39
C SER A 253 -10.95 -0.04 -13.66
N ASP A 254 -11.87 0.75 -13.11
CA ASP A 254 -13.32 0.60 -13.29
C ASP A 254 -13.84 1.00 -14.68
N PHE A 255 -12.94 1.12 -15.67
CA PHE A 255 -13.36 1.47 -17.02
C PHE A 255 -13.37 0.27 -17.96
N ASN A 256 -14.56 -0.11 -18.42
CA ASN A 256 -14.72 -0.65 -19.73
C ASN A 256 -14.00 0.29 -20.72
N GLU A 257 -13.19 -0.23 -21.65
CA GLU A 257 -12.45 0.56 -22.66
C GLU A 257 -13.32 1.59 -23.41
N ASP A 258 -14.64 1.44 -23.37
CA ASP A 258 -15.62 2.35 -23.95
C ASP A 258 -15.91 3.63 -23.16
N GLN A 259 -15.33 3.82 -21.96
CA GLN A 259 -15.62 4.96 -21.07
C GLN A 259 -14.43 5.89 -20.79
N ALA A 260 -13.48 6.00 -21.71
CA ALA A 260 -12.29 6.84 -21.51
C ALA A 260 -12.66 8.33 -21.44
N ILE A 261 -12.31 8.99 -20.31
CA ILE A 261 -12.21 10.45 -20.22
C ILE A 261 -10.76 10.84 -20.28
N THR A 262 -10.43 11.80 -21.13
CA THR A 262 -9.11 12.43 -21.15
C THR A 262 -9.21 13.91 -20.84
N ILE A 263 -8.25 14.44 -20.07
CA ILE A 263 -8.17 15.86 -19.75
C ILE A 263 -6.89 16.47 -20.32
N TYR A 264 -7.00 17.69 -20.86
CA TYR A 264 -5.85 18.38 -21.44
C TYR A 264 -6.08 19.91 -21.48
N PRO A 265 -4.97 20.69 -21.54
CA PRO A 265 -3.60 20.27 -21.31
C PRO A 265 -3.37 19.90 -19.83
N ASN A 266 -2.36 19.08 -19.57
CA ASN A 266 -1.89 18.84 -18.22
C ASN A 266 -0.35 18.84 -18.25
N PRO A 267 0.32 19.83 -17.65
CA PRO A 267 -0.22 20.93 -16.84
C PRO A 267 -1.07 21.95 -17.64
N VAL A 268 -2.08 22.53 -16.97
CA VAL A 268 -2.97 23.56 -17.50
C VAL A 268 -2.64 24.95 -16.95
N VAL A 269 -2.92 25.98 -17.73
CA VAL A 269 -2.80 27.40 -17.30
C VAL A 269 -4.19 28.02 -17.13
N ASP A 270 -5.00 28.00 -18.20
CA ASP A 270 -6.26 28.73 -18.23
C ASP A 270 -7.49 27.83 -18.33
N ILE A 271 -7.55 26.98 -19.37
CA ILE A 271 -8.73 26.15 -19.67
C ILE A 271 -8.37 24.67 -19.64
N LEU A 272 -8.99 23.92 -18.74
CA LEU A 272 -8.94 22.48 -18.71
C LEU A 272 -10.04 21.91 -19.60
N HIS A 273 -9.66 21.13 -20.61
CA HIS A 273 -10.58 20.42 -21.48
C HIS A 273 -10.84 19.01 -20.98
N ILE A 274 -12.08 18.56 -21.12
CA ILE A 274 -12.52 17.18 -20.82
C ILE A 274 -13.00 16.57 -22.12
N ASN A 275 -12.30 15.57 -22.63
CA ASN A 275 -12.70 14.81 -23.80
C ASN A 275 -13.39 13.53 -23.38
N THR A 276 -14.62 13.33 -23.85
CA THR A 276 -15.46 12.16 -23.50
C THR A 276 -16.52 11.95 -24.55
N SER A 277 -16.94 10.70 -24.76
CA SER A 277 -18.01 10.31 -25.66
C SER A 277 -19.40 10.29 -25.03
N TYR A 278 -19.52 10.55 -23.71
CA TYR A 278 -20.78 10.46 -22.98
C TYR A 278 -21.10 11.70 -22.15
N GLN A 279 -22.33 11.76 -21.64
CA GLN A 279 -22.81 12.90 -20.87
C GLN A 279 -22.27 12.87 -19.44
N LEU A 280 -21.54 13.91 -19.09
CA LEU A 280 -21.06 14.13 -17.73
C LEU A 280 -22.22 14.50 -16.80
N GLY A 281 -22.17 14.01 -15.57
CA GLY A 281 -23.10 14.35 -14.51
C GLY A 281 -22.60 15.51 -13.65
N VAL A 282 -22.11 15.24 -12.45
CA VAL A 282 -21.58 16.25 -11.54
C VAL A 282 -20.06 16.23 -11.59
N ILE A 283 -19.47 17.41 -11.77
CA ILE A 283 -18.02 17.61 -11.80
C ILE A 283 -17.60 18.33 -10.53
N TYR A 284 -16.55 17.82 -9.88
CA TYR A 284 -15.89 18.47 -8.75
C TYR A 284 -14.40 18.64 -9.07
N ILE A 285 -13.80 19.73 -8.59
CA ILE A 285 -12.36 19.87 -8.48
C ILE A 285 -12.02 20.10 -7.02
N THR A 286 -11.07 19.33 -6.50
CA THR A 286 -10.57 19.47 -5.13
C THR A 286 -9.08 19.77 -5.14
N ASN A 287 -8.63 20.56 -4.17
CA ASN A 287 -7.20 20.75 -3.93
C ASN A 287 -6.61 19.60 -3.11
N ILE A 288 -5.30 19.63 -2.85
CA ILE A 288 -4.58 18.61 -2.08
C ILE A 288 -5.06 18.44 -0.63
N PHE A 289 -5.79 19.43 -0.09
CA PHE A 289 -6.38 19.38 1.26
C PHE A 289 -7.81 18.81 1.25
N GLY A 290 -8.28 18.29 0.10
CA GLY A 290 -9.64 17.76 -0.05
C GLY A 290 -10.75 18.80 -0.13
N GLN A 291 -10.41 20.11 -0.15
CA GLN A 291 -11.40 21.18 -0.26
C GLN A 291 -11.91 21.27 -1.70
N THR A 292 -13.22 21.26 -1.88
CA THR A 292 -13.84 21.46 -3.19
C THR A 292 -13.72 22.94 -3.60
N VAL A 293 -12.92 23.20 -4.64
CA VAL A 293 -12.70 24.54 -5.21
C VAL A 293 -13.62 24.81 -6.41
N TYR A 294 -14.17 23.75 -7.01
CA TYR A 294 -15.10 23.87 -8.14
C TYR A 294 -16.16 22.75 -8.08
N LYS A 295 -17.41 23.11 -8.42
CA LYS A 295 -18.51 22.15 -8.56
C LYS A 295 -19.44 22.60 -9.68
N ASN A 296 -19.75 21.70 -10.59
CA ASN A 296 -20.72 21.94 -11.66
C ASN A 296 -21.61 20.72 -11.87
N LYS A 297 -22.90 20.95 -12.13
CA LYS A 297 -23.89 19.90 -12.40
C LYS A 297 -24.35 19.86 -13.87
N ARG A 298 -23.64 20.59 -14.74
CA ARG A 298 -23.94 20.65 -16.18
C ARG A 298 -22.96 19.79 -16.94
N ASN A 299 -23.39 19.26 -18.07
CA ASN A 299 -22.52 18.57 -19.01
C ASN A 299 -21.63 19.58 -19.73
N ILE A 300 -20.46 19.86 -19.17
CA ILE A 300 -19.47 20.79 -19.72
C ILE A 300 -18.18 20.05 -20.02
N THR A 301 -17.52 20.44 -21.10
CA THR A 301 -16.26 19.86 -21.57
C THR A 301 -15.07 20.81 -21.42
N GLN A 302 -15.29 21.98 -20.81
CA GLN A 302 -14.26 22.97 -20.56
C GLN A 302 -14.47 23.62 -19.20
N ILE A 303 -13.39 23.80 -18.46
CA ILE A 303 -13.39 24.44 -17.14
C ILE A 303 -12.31 25.51 -17.13
N ASP A 304 -12.71 26.75 -16.83
CA ASP A 304 -11.77 27.85 -16.60
C ASP A 304 -11.13 27.65 -15.20
N VAL A 305 -9.83 27.48 -15.17
CA VAL A 305 -9.01 27.29 -13.97
C VAL A 305 -8.02 28.44 -13.76
N SER A 306 -8.10 29.50 -14.57
CA SER A 306 -7.17 30.65 -14.54
C SER A 306 -7.11 31.37 -13.19
N ASN A 307 -8.17 31.25 -12.39
CA ASN A 307 -8.26 31.87 -11.07
C ASN A 307 -7.87 30.92 -9.93
N PHE A 308 -7.39 29.70 -10.24
CA PHE A 308 -6.96 28.74 -9.22
C PHE A 308 -5.46 28.94 -8.94
N ALA A 309 -5.05 28.68 -7.71
CA ALA A 309 -3.64 28.74 -7.37
C ALA A 309 -2.86 27.62 -8.12
N ALA A 310 -1.60 27.89 -8.46
CA ALA A 310 -0.74 26.85 -9.02
C ALA A 310 -0.62 25.67 -8.04
N GLY A 311 -0.69 24.44 -8.53
CA GLY A 311 -0.62 23.25 -7.70
C GLY A 311 -1.29 22.03 -8.30
N LEU A 312 -1.31 20.94 -7.52
CA LEU A 312 -1.97 19.69 -7.87
C LEU A 312 -3.45 19.73 -7.46
N TYR A 313 -4.30 19.27 -8.36
CA TYR A 313 -5.76 19.17 -8.18
C TYR A 313 -6.29 17.81 -8.60
N ILE A 314 -7.44 17.43 -8.06
CA ILE A 314 -8.17 16.22 -8.42
C ILE A 314 -9.50 16.63 -9.05
N LEU A 315 -9.70 16.23 -10.31
CA LEU A 315 -10.99 16.27 -11.00
C LEU A 315 -11.75 15.00 -10.63
N LYS A 316 -12.96 15.14 -10.09
CA LYS A 316 -13.90 14.06 -9.83
C LYS A 316 -15.16 14.29 -10.65
N ILE A 317 -15.55 13.32 -11.44
CA ILE A 317 -16.77 13.34 -12.25
C ILE A 317 -17.68 12.20 -11.78
N ILE A 318 -18.94 12.50 -11.54
CA ILE A 318 -19.96 11.49 -11.25
C ILE A 318 -20.92 11.50 -12.43
N ASP A 319 -21.10 10.39 -13.12
CA ASP A 319 -22.03 10.26 -14.23
C ASP A 319 -23.49 10.19 -13.75
N LYS A 320 -24.43 10.06 -14.68
CA LYS A 320 -25.85 9.96 -14.36
C LYS A 320 -26.26 8.64 -13.69
N ASN A 321 -25.41 7.63 -13.77
CA ASN A 321 -25.63 6.30 -13.20
C ASN A 321 -24.99 6.17 -11.81
N GLY A 322 -24.24 7.21 -11.35
CA GLY A 322 -23.54 7.21 -10.07
C GLY A 322 -22.08 6.74 -10.16
N SER A 323 -21.61 6.31 -11.33
CA SER A 323 -20.22 5.93 -11.54
C SER A 323 -19.29 7.14 -11.39
N GLN A 324 -18.13 6.94 -10.76
CA GLN A 324 -17.22 8.03 -10.42
C GLN A 324 -15.91 7.90 -11.18
N ILE A 325 -15.43 9.02 -11.69
CA ILE A 325 -14.14 9.15 -12.36
C ILE A 325 -13.31 10.16 -11.60
N LYS A 326 -12.06 9.86 -11.31
CA LYS A 326 -11.10 10.80 -10.71
C LYS A 326 -9.86 10.90 -11.58
N GLN A 327 -9.39 12.10 -11.84
CA GLN A 327 -8.13 12.36 -12.55
C GLN A 327 -7.35 13.48 -11.86
N LYS A 328 -6.03 13.34 -11.78
CA LYS A 328 -5.13 14.38 -11.26
C LYS A 328 -4.69 15.29 -12.39
N PHE A 329 -4.55 16.58 -12.12
CA PHE A 329 -3.97 17.54 -13.05
C PHE A 329 -3.23 18.65 -12.30
N ILE A 330 -2.31 19.29 -12.98
CA ILE A 330 -1.48 20.36 -12.43
C ILE A 330 -1.88 21.68 -13.06
N ILE A 331 -2.06 22.72 -12.24
CA ILE A 331 -2.20 24.10 -12.67
C ILE A 331 -0.84 24.80 -12.48
N LYS A 332 -0.38 25.52 -13.53
CA LYS A 332 0.87 26.30 -13.53
C LYS A 332 0.63 27.75 -13.13
#